data_7e6ade15caad81a114df2b46077421f3
#
_entry.id   7e6ade15caad81a114df2b46077421f3
#
_cell.length_a   1.000
_cell.length_b   1.000
_cell.length_c   1.000
_cell.angle_alpha   90.00
_cell.angle_beta   90.00
_cell.angle_gamma   90.00
#
_symmetry.space_group_name_H-M   'P 1'
#
loop_
_entity.id
_entity.type
_entity.pdbx_description
1 polymer ?
#
loop_
_entity_poly.entity_id
_entity_poly.type
_entity_poly.pdbx_seq_one_letter_code
_entity_poly.pdbx_strand_id
1 'polypeptide(L)'
;MARAALAVAALAACSDKSPTIPNPTPTTATKVSLSAFGVLTVPGSAGITMVNAGRYAVLPQFASTTDFATGTGRATVPSYPFLIGGVAPTTARIAQTAPVPGAQLSAVESFHMRLRRIEQEEAPRAITYMRTLQQRAPTNGSVNLSVQASQLQNRDFKVLSSLTANTYVTVNARLVHSGTNILLYVDNAAPTAGGFTDVEYASFGRQFDTDLFPIDVAVFGSTSDIDANGRTFVLFTPVVNRLTLSSGQCGSYVAGFFNGADLSGNANANKGEIFYSSVPGEPAGGPTCNPLSLNVVRNAAPATFIHELQHMISYNQHVLTRTASTEAIWLNEGLSHMAEELGGKLYESRYPCPNLPPCPASAGRASTAQIFPDSAQGFLPPNFGNAYDFFSSRLDYSLTSPTGFGTIEERGVAWLFLRWLVDQKGDARLRDLVQTRNVGAANVEAVAGESFTALYADFLAATLLDDYPGATAGQIATRYQFTSRNLRAIYKRLNLVATASYPTPYPLDVADLAASGVLTQASMGVSAQMKPGSFDLFQFTSTVANVGLSFKPPTGTTFLNTLNAQLTVVRLPN
;
A
#
# COMPACT_ATOMS: atom_id res chain seq x y z
N MET A 1 23.24 68.02 -32.73
CA MET A 1 22.36 68.23 -33.89
C MET A 1 21.96 66.85 -34.41
N ALA A 2 20.76 66.44 -34.13
CA ALA A 2 20.07 65.36 -34.84
C ALA A 2 18.60 65.37 -34.40
N ARG A 3 17.74 65.50 -35.35
CA ARG A 3 16.28 65.77 -35.24
C ARG A 3 15.55 64.46 -34.91
N ALA A 4 14.62 64.55 -33.95
CA ALA A 4 13.60 63.56 -33.70
C ALA A 4 12.54 63.57 -34.81
N ALA A 5 12.12 62.43 -35.30
CA ALA A 5 10.94 62.27 -36.16
C ALA A 5 9.87 61.51 -35.32
N LEU A 6 8.75 62.18 -35.15
CA LEU A 6 7.53 61.70 -34.51
C LEU A 6 6.72 60.91 -35.55
N ALA A 7 6.47 59.64 -35.30
CA ALA A 7 5.55 58.82 -36.09
C ALA A 7 4.22 58.72 -35.32
N VAL A 8 3.16 59.28 -35.89
CA VAL A 8 1.78 59.12 -35.40
C VAL A 8 1.25 57.82 -35.96
N ALA A 9 0.97 56.84 -35.04
CA ALA A 9 0.26 55.64 -35.42
C ALA A 9 -1.25 55.81 -35.23
N ALA A 10 -1.97 55.59 -36.29
CA ALA A 10 -3.43 55.60 -36.31
C ALA A 10 -4.00 54.42 -35.53
N LEU A 11 -4.89 54.70 -34.57
CA LEU A 11 -5.73 53.70 -33.90
C LEU A 11 -6.80 53.20 -34.89
N ALA A 12 -6.62 51.97 -35.37
CA ALA A 12 -7.70 51.21 -35.99
C ALA A 12 -8.52 50.53 -34.90
N ALA A 13 -9.79 50.91 -34.78
CA ALA A 13 -10.75 50.25 -33.90
C ALA A 13 -11.01 48.83 -34.42
N CYS A 14 -10.48 47.84 -33.73
CA CYS A 14 -10.91 46.45 -33.90
C CYS A 14 -12.22 46.27 -33.14
N SER A 15 -13.28 45.96 -33.86
CA SER A 15 -14.55 45.53 -33.30
C SER A 15 -14.37 44.20 -32.56
N ASP A 16 -14.62 44.22 -31.26
CA ASP A 16 -14.72 43.03 -30.42
C ASP A 16 -15.85 42.13 -30.93
N LYS A 17 -15.49 41.13 -31.73
CA LYS A 17 -16.25 39.89 -31.80
C LYS A 17 -15.51 38.89 -30.94
N SER A 18 -15.92 38.76 -29.68
CA SER A 18 -15.55 37.60 -28.84
C SER A 18 -15.86 36.33 -29.63
N PRO A 19 -14.91 35.40 -29.75
CA PRO A 19 -15.22 34.10 -30.35
C PRO A 19 -16.29 33.43 -29.49
N THR A 20 -17.47 33.24 -30.05
CA THR A 20 -18.49 32.36 -29.48
C THR A 20 -17.89 30.98 -29.42
N ILE A 21 -17.47 30.58 -28.23
CA ILE A 21 -17.16 29.18 -27.94
C ILE A 21 -18.44 28.39 -28.26
N PRO A 22 -18.40 27.41 -29.17
CA PRO A 22 -19.57 26.61 -29.48
C PRO A 22 -20.03 25.97 -28.15
N ASN A 23 -21.28 26.21 -27.80
CA ASN A 23 -21.91 25.54 -26.66
C ASN A 23 -21.72 24.00 -26.89
N PRO A 24 -21.05 23.28 -26.00
CA PRO A 24 -20.87 21.84 -26.20
C PRO A 24 -22.26 21.23 -26.36
N THR A 25 -22.48 20.56 -27.47
CA THR A 25 -23.68 19.78 -27.72
C THR A 25 -23.89 18.89 -26.50
N PRO A 26 -25.09 18.85 -25.88
CA PRO A 26 -25.33 17.96 -24.74
C PRO A 26 -25.03 16.55 -25.20
N THR A 27 -24.02 15.93 -24.63
CA THR A 27 -23.75 14.49 -24.82
C THR A 27 -25.00 13.76 -24.37
N THR A 28 -25.71 13.12 -25.29
CA THR A 28 -26.91 12.33 -25.01
C THR A 28 -26.51 11.27 -24.00
N ALA A 29 -27.12 11.32 -22.81
CA ALA A 29 -26.81 10.37 -21.75
C ALA A 29 -27.04 8.93 -22.25
N THR A 30 -26.01 8.09 -22.10
CA THR A 30 -26.07 6.70 -22.57
C THR A 30 -27.11 5.94 -21.73
N LYS A 31 -28.11 5.35 -22.42
CA LYS A 31 -29.11 4.50 -21.76
C LYS A 31 -28.51 3.14 -21.45
N VAL A 32 -28.64 2.70 -20.20
CA VAL A 32 -28.02 1.48 -19.70
C VAL A 32 -29.04 0.61 -18.97
N SER A 33 -29.06 -0.67 -19.31
CA SER A 33 -29.78 -1.72 -18.58
C SER A 33 -28.76 -2.68 -17.96
N LEU A 34 -28.73 -2.75 -16.64
CA LEU A 34 -27.87 -3.68 -15.91
C LEU A 34 -28.71 -4.84 -15.35
N SER A 35 -28.23 -6.06 -15.49
CA SER A 35 -28.72 -7.22 -14.72
C SER A 35 -28.28 -7.09 -13.25
N ALA A 36 -28.86 -7.90 -12.36
CA ALA A 36 -28.39 -7.99 -10.99
C ALA A 36 -26.88 -8.32 -10.96
N PHE A 37 -26.12 -7.61 -10.13
CA PHE A 37 -24.65 -7.63 -10.05
C PHE A 37 -23.91 -7.17 -11.33
N GLY A 38 -24.64 -6.63 -12.32
CA GLY A 38 -24.02 -5.99 -13.48
C GLY A 38 -23.28 -4.72 -13.06
N VAL A 39 -22.09 -4.53 -13.62
CA VAL A 39 -21.19 -3.39 -13.33
C VAL A 39 -21.00 -2.59 -14.62
N LEU A 40 -21.03 -1.28 -14.50
CA LEU A 40 -20.69 -0.35 -15.57
C LEU A 40 -19.79 0.76 -15.01
N THR A 41 -18.67 1.01 -15.68
CA THR A 41 -17.81 2.16 -15.39
C THR A 41 -17.82 3.12 -16.59
N VAL A 42 -17.99 4.40 -16.31
CA VAL A 42 -17.95 5.47 -17.31
C VAL A 42 -16.99 6.58 -16.86
N PRO A 43 -16.38 7.32 -17.80
CA PRO A 43 -15.59 8.50 -17.44
C PRO A 43 -16.42 9.51 -16.66
N GLY A 44 -15.78 10.23 -15.73
CA GLY A 44 -16.38 11.37 -15.06
C GLY A 44 -16.85 12.41 -16.11
N SER A 45 -17.97 13.05 -15.84
CA SER A 45 -18.71 13.95 -16.73
C SER A 45 -19.58 13.26 -17.80
N ALA A 46 -19.43 11.96 -18.02
CA ALA A 46 -20.39 11.23 -18.85
C ALA A 46 -21.71 11.02 -18.08
N GLY A 47 -22.82 11.40 -18.71
CA GLY A 47 -24.15 11.12 -18.20
C GLY A 47 -24.60 9.71 -18.57
N ILE A 48 -25.22 9.00 -17.64
CA ILE A 48 -25.87 7.70 -17.89
C ILE A 48 -27.33 7.78 -17.47
N THR A 49 -28.19 7.01 -18.16
CA THR A 49 -29.60 6.85 -17.79
C THR A 49 -29.86 5.38 -17.49
N MET A 50 -30.12 5.07 -16.22
CA MET A 50 -30.51 3.73 -15.80
C MET A 50 -31.94 3.46 -16.21
N VAL A 51 -32.16 2.53 -17.15
CA VAL A 51 -33.50 2.30 -17.72
C VAL A 51 -34.42 1.47 -16.83
N ASN A 52 -33.88 0.75 -15.85
CA ASN A 52 -34.64 -0.12 -14.95
C ASN A 52 -34.76 0.50 -13.56
N ALA A 53 -35.94 0.36 -12.93
CA ALA A 53 -36.07 0.52 -11.49
C ALA A 53 -35.25 -0.54 -10.75
N GLY A 54 -34.80 -0.25 -9.52
CA GLY A 54 -34.04 -1.20 -8.68
C GLY A 54 -33.05 -0.54 -7.74
N ARG A 55 -32.28 -1.38 -7.03
CA ARG A 55 -31.20 -0.94 -6.14
C ARG A 55 -29.89 -0.81 -6.92
N TYR A 56 -29.16 0.22 -6.61
CA TYR A 56 -27.86 0.51 -7.23
C TYR A 56 -26.85 0.96 -6.19
N ALA A 57 -25.62 0.52 -6.33
CA ALA A 57 -24.46 1.14 -5.71
C ALA A 57 -23.75 2.01 -6.74
N VAL A 58 -23.26 3.16 -6.30
CA VAL A 58 -22.58 4.16 -7.13
C VAL A 58 -21.27 4.51 -6.47
N LEU A 59 -20.18 4.30 -7.20
CA LEU A 59 -18.82 4.53 -6.75
C LEU A 59 -18.19 5.63 -7.61
N PRO A 60 -18.30 6.91 -7.22
CA PRO A 60 -17.46 7.95 -7.79
C PRO A 60 -16.03 7.73 -7.33
N GLN A 61 -15.07 7.90 -8.23
CA GLN A 61 -13.67 7.64 -7.95
C GLN A 61 -12.74 8.54 -8.73
N PHE A 62 -11.60 8.86 -8.14
CA PHE A 62 -10.47 9.51 -8.80
C PHE A 62 -9.32 8.52 -8.90
N ALA A 63 -9.17 7.87 -10.06
CA ALA A 63 -8.10 6.92 -10.33
C ALA A 63 -6.77 7.64 -10.66
N SER A 64 -6.45 8.68 -9.89
CA SER A 64 -5.26 9.50 -10.11
C SER A 64 -3.99 8.77 -9.73
N THR A 65 -2.97 8.95 -10.56
CA THR A 65 -1.61 8.46 -10.33
C THR A 65 -0.60 9.61 -10.32
N THR A 66 -1.09 10.85 -10.45
CA THR A 66 -0.27 12.06 -10.45
C THR A 66 0.12 12.42 -9.03
N ASP A 67 1.39 12.73 -8.81
CA ASP A 67 1.86 13.29 -7.56
C ASP A 67 1.35 14.74 -7.42
N PHE A 68 0.59 14.99 -6.36
CA PHE A 68 0.07 16.32 -6.01
C PHE A 68 0.90 16.99 -4.90
N ALA A 69 2.01 16.38 -4.47
CA ALA A 69 2.88 16.97 -3.47
C ALA A 69 3.55 18.23 -4.02
N THR A 70 3.30 19.36 -3.39
CA THR A 70 3.95 20.62 -3.72
C THR A 70 4.93 21.01 -2.61
N GLY A 71 6.24 20.77 -2.83
CA GLY A 71 7.30 21.26 -1.95
C GLY A 71 7.85 20.27 -0.93
N THR A 72 8.82 20.70 -0.14
CA THR A 72 9.57 19.91 0.86
C THR A 72 8.84 19.72 2.19
N GLY A 73 7.61 20.23 2.32
CA GLY A 73 6.74 20.08 3.47
C GLY A 73 5.59 19.13 3.19
N ARG A 74 4.89 18.74 4.25
CA ARG A 74 3.66 17.98 4.17
C ARG A 74 2.58 18.83 3.47
N ALA A 75 2.53 18.77 2.14
CA ALA A 75 1.43 19.36 1.40
C ALA A 75 0.16 18.59 1.74
N THR A 76 -0.85 19.26 2.23
CA THR A 76 -2.19 18.71 2.31
C THR A 76 -2.64 18.41 0.89
N VAL A 77 -2.92 17.14 0.59
CA VAL A 77 -3.53 16.78 -0.69
C VAL A 77 -4.86 17.47 -0.78
N PRO A 78 -5.10 18.28 -1.82
CA PRO A 78 -6.37 18.96 -1.96
C PRO A 78 -7.49 17.94 -2.15
N SER A 79 -8.62 18.19 -1.49
CA SER A 79 -9.86 17.47 -1.78
C SER A 79 -10.60 18.18 -2.91
N TYR A 80 -11.13 17.41 -3.82
CA TYR A 80 -11.86 17.93 -4.98
C TYR A 80 -13.36 17.70 -4.77
N PRO A 81 -14.16 18.78 -4.84
CA PRO A 81 -15.61 18.69 -4.70
C PRO A 81 -16.24 18.05 -5.93
N PHE A 82 -17.31 17.29 -5.71
CA PHE A 82 -18.08 16.65 -6.77
C PHE A 82 -19.57 16.64 -6.51
N LEU A 83 -20.33 16.44 -7.57
CA LEU A 83 -21.76 16.21 -7.57
C LEU A 83 -22.09 14.90 -8.27
N ILE A 84 -23.02 14.13 -7.69
CA ILE A 84 -23.68 13.01 -8.36
C ILE A 84 -25.14 13.37 -8.56
N GLY A 85 -25.65 13.22 -9.78
CA GLY A 85 -27.04 13.53 -10.12
C GLY A 85 -27.22 14.82 -10.91
N GLY A 86 -28.48 15.15 -11.26
CA GLY A 86 -28.80 16.23 -12.19
C GLY A 86 -28.94 17.61 -11.56
N VAL A 87 -29.12 17.75 -10.26
CA VAL A 87 -29.40 19.01 -9.56
C VAL A 87 -28.57 19.07 -8.29
N ALA A 88 -28.03 20.25 -7.95
CA ALA A 88 -27.40 20.47 -6.67
C ALA A 88 -28.43 20.23 -5.55
N PRO A 89 -28.12 19.41 -4.53
CA PRO A 89 -29.05 19.16 -3.45
C PRO A 89 -29.33 20.46 -2.71
N THR A 90 -30.60 20.70 -2.39
CA THR A 90 -31.02 21.81 -1.52
C THR A 90 -30.57 21.64 -0.08
N THR A 91 -30.24 20.42 0.31
CA THR A 91 -29.53 20.09 1.53
C THR A 91 -28.28 19.32 1.16
N ALA A 92 -27.12 19.99 1.22
CA ALA A 92 -25.86 19.28 1.22
C ALA A 92 -25.96 18.21 2.32
N ARG A 93 -25.77 16.93 1.97
CA ARG A 93 -25.34 15.98 2.99
C ARG A 93 -24.06 16.60 3.50
N ILE A 94 -24.11 17.10 4.74
CA ILE A 94 -22.91 17.60 5.38
C ILE A 94 -21.93 16.44 5.24
N ALA A 95 -20.90 16.67 4.42
CA ALA A 95 -19.77 15.75 4.34
C ALA A 95 -19.48 15.37 5.78
N GLN A 96 -19.38 14.08 6.04
CA GLN A 96 -18.81 13.61 7.28
C GLN A 96 -17.71 14.60 7.66
N THR A 97 -17.86 15.21 8.81
CA THR A 97 -16.93 16.13 9.48
C THR A 97 -15.85 16.73 8.59
N ALA A 98 -15.73 18.06 8.66
CA ALA A 98 -14.64 18.81 8.00
C ALA A 98 -13.40 17.92 7.93
N PRO A 99 -12.70 17.83 6.76
CA PRO A 99 -11.58 16.93 6.60
C PRO A 99 -10.75 17.02 7.85
N VAL A 100 -10.63 15.92 8.57
CA VAL A 100 -9.70 15.84 9.70
C VAL A 100 -8.39 16.34 9.15
N PRO A 101 -7.78 17.39 9.72
CA PRO A 101 -6.54 17.97 9.21
C PRO A 101 -5.61 16.79 8.96
N GLY A 102 -5.31 16.50 7.69
CA GLY A 102 -4.81 15.22 7.19
C GLY A 102 -3.94 14.52 8.21
N ALA A 103 -4.32 13.32 8.60
CA ALA A 103 -3.74 12.59 9.73
C ALA A 103 -2.23 12.76 9.74
N GLN A 104 -1.68 13.25 10.82
CA GLN A 104 -0.25 13.51 10.88
C GLN A 104 0.42 12.16 10.89
N LEU A 105 1.30 11.87 9.90
CA LEU A 105 2.09 10.65 9.92
C LEU A 105 2.67 10.46 11.32
N SER A 106 2.54 9.28 11.86
CA SER A 106 3.24 8.91 13.08
C SER A 106 4.76 9.03 12.85
N ALA A 107 5.51 9.14 13.92
CA ALA A 107 6.97 9.16 13.82
C ALA A 107 7.53 7.91 13.11
N VAL A 108 6.86 6.77 13.27
CA VAL A 108 7.21 5.50 12.65
C VAL A 108 6.94 5.53 11.14
N GLU A 109 5.75 5.96 10.72
CA GLU A 109 5.43 6.10 9.29
C GLU A 109 6.38 7.09 8.61
N SER A 110 6.64 8.23 9.26
CA SER A 110 7.61 9.23 8.76
C SER A 110 9.02 8.64 8.60
N PHE A 111 9.43 7.73 9.49
CA PHE A 111 10.70 7.04 9.39
C PHE A 111 10.75 6.07 8.21
N HIS A 112 9.72 5.24 8.02
CA HIS A 112 9.65 4.34 6.86
C HIS A 112 9.66 5.13 5.55
N MET A 113 8.92 6.24 5.47
CA MET A 113 8.95 7.13 4.31
C MET A 113 10.35 7.71 4.07
N ARG A 114 11.08 8.02 5.14
CA ARG A 114 12.45 8.48 5.03
C ARG A 114 13.38 7.41 4.50
N LEU A 115 13.22 6.15 4.90
CA LEU A 115 14.01 5.04 4.35
C LEU A 115 13.81 4.92 2.84
N ARG A 116 12.58 4.97 2.36
CA ARG A 116 12.28 4.97 0.90
C ARG A 116 12.93 6.16 0.18
N ARG A 117 12.99 7.32 0.82
CA ARG A 117 13.71 8.49 0.27
C ARG A 117 15.22 8.27 0.24
N ILE A 118 15.81 7.71 1.30
CA ILE A 118 17.23 7.36 1.33
C ILE A 118 17.57 6.41 0.18
N GLU A 119 16.74 5.42 -0.09
CA GLU A 119 16.91 4.52 -1.23
C GLU A 119 16.93 5.27 -2.56
N GLN A 120 16.02 6.22 -2.77
CA GLN A 120 16.00 7.04 -3.98
C GLN A 120 17.25 7.91 -4.11
N GLU A 121 17.65 8.58 -3.03
CA GLU A 121 18.83 9.47 -3.00
C GLU A 121 20.14 8.70 -3.19
N GLU A 122 20.25 7.50 -2.63
CA GLU A 122 21.46 6.67 -2.70
C GLU A 122 21.53 5.81 -3.99
N ALA A 123 20.44 5.66 -4.74
CA ALA A 123 20.39 4.81 -5.93
C ALA A 123 21.51 5.11 -6.97
N PRO A 124 21.81 6.37 -7.35
CA PRO A 124 22.89 6.64 -8.30
C PRO A 124 24.27 6.22 -7.77
N ARG A 125 24.49 6.35 -6.46
CA ARG A 125 25.72 5.93 -5.79
C ARG A 125 25.83 4.42 -5.74
N ALA A 126 24.75 3.73 -5.41
CA ALA A 126 24.67 2.27 -5.36
C ALA A 126 24.94 1.64 -6.74
N ILE A 127 24.36 2.18 -7.81
CA ILE A 127 24.64 1.76 -9.19
C ILE A 127 26.13 1.91 -9.53
N THR A 128 26.71 3.04 -9.17
CA THR A 128 28.14 3.30 -9.42
C THR A 128 29.03 2.35 -8.62
N TYR A 129 28.67 2.12 -7.35
CA TYR A 129 29.38 1.20 -6.47
C TYR A 129 29.35 -0.23 -7.00
N MET A 130 28.17 -0.73 -7.40
CA MET A 130 28.02 -2.06 -8.02
C MET A 130 28.88 -2.22 -9.27
N ARG A 131 28.90 -1.23 -10.17
CA ARG A 131 29.78 -1.25 -11.36
C ARG A 131 31.26 -1.36 -10.98
N THR A 132 31.66 -0.64 -9.94
CA THR A 132 33.05 -0.70 -9.44
C THR A 132 33.39 -2.08 -8.88
N LEU A 133 32.45 -2.73 -8.17
CA LEU A 133 32.63 -4.10 -7.68
C LEU A 133 32.74 -5.10 -8.83
N GLN A 134 31.88 -5.02 -9.83
CA GLN A 134 31.93 -5.88 -11.03
C GLN A 134 33.22 -5.74 -11.82
N GLN A 135 33.80 -4.54 -11.89
CA GLN A 135 35.10 -4.31 -12.55
C GLN A 135 36.30 -4.85 -11.76
N ARG A 136 36.15 -4.97 -10.42
CA ARG A 136 37.23 -5.48 -9.53
C ARG A 136 37.15 -6.98 -9.30
N ALA A 137 36.05 -7.65 -9.69
CA ALA A 137 35.91 -9.09 -9.53
C ALA A 137 37.07 -9.80 -10.26
N PRO A 138 37.94 -10.55 -9.58
CA PRO A 138 39.04 -11.25 -10.23
C PRO A 138 38.46 -12.33 -11.16
N THR A 139 39.01 -12.37 -12.36
CA THR A 139 38.67 -13.37 -13.38
C THR A 139 39.03 -14.82 -12.97
N ASN A 140 39.81 -14.99 -11.90
CA ASN A 140 40.16 -16.28 -11.30
C ASN A 140 40.60 -16.08 -9.85
N GLY A 141 39.88 -16.64 -8.91
CA GLY A 141 40.32 -16.70 -7.51
C GLY A 141 39.29 -17.36 -6.61
N SER A 142 39.52 -18.61 -6.24
CA SER A 142 38.84 -19.26 -5.12
C SER A 142 39.08 -18.44 -3.85
N VAL A 143 38.00 -17.86 -3.30
CA VAL A 143 38.01 -17.18 -2.00
C VAL A 143 38.35 -18.22 -0.93
N ASN A 144 39.38 -17.96 -0.14
CA ASN A 144 39.84 -18.86 0.92
C ASN A 144 38.83 -18.84 2.07
N LEU A 145 37.89 -19.78 2.11
CA LEU A 145 36.83 -19.93 3.09
C LEU A 145 37.33 -20.10 4.55
N SER A 146 38.58 -20.44 4.75
CA SER A 146 39.14 -20.71 6.07
C SER A 146 39.51 -19.46 6.90
N VAL A 147 39.72 -18.32 6.28
CA VAL A 147 40.04 -17.04 6.98
C VAL A 147 38.75 -16.35 7.49
N GLN A 148 37.61 -16.72 6.98
CA GLN A 148 36.32 -16.10 7.33
C GLN A 148 35.75 -16.58 8.68
N ALA A 149 36.03 -17.80 9.13
CA ALA A 149 35.34 -18.37 10.31
C ALA A 149 35.67 -17.66 11.63
N SER A 150 36.90 -17.17 11.82
CA SER A 150 37.27 -16.44 13.05
C SER A 150 36.86 -14.96 13.04
N GLN A 151 36.71 -14.37 11.85
CA GLN A 151 36.25 -12.99 11.67
C GLN A 151 34.71 -12.86 11.74
N LEU A 152 33.99 -13.98 11.64
CA LEU A 152 32.52 -14.02 11.71
C LEU A 152 31.99 -14.00 13.15
N GLN A 153 32.78 -14.33 14.18
CA GLN A 153 32.27 -14.48 15.55
C GLN A 153 31.77 -13.17 16.16
N ASN A 154 32.45 -12.05 15.94
CA ASN A 154 32.03 -10.72 16.34
C ASN A 154 32.23 -9.76 15.17
N ARG A 155 31.24 -8.91 14.92
CA ARG A 155 31.28 -7.91 13.85
C ARG A 155 30.75 -6.57 14.36
N ASP A 156 31.35 -5.49 13.88
CA ASP A 156 30.86 -4.14 14.08
C ASP A 156 29.89 -3.76 12.96
N PHE A 157 28.73 -3.21 13.34
CA PHE A 157 27.72 -2.69 12.44
C PHE A 157 27.47 -1.22 12.72
N LYS A 158 27.32 -0.44 11.65
CA LYS A 158 26.84 0.94 11.72
C LYS A 158 25.32 0.94 11.60
N VAL A 159 24.63 1.36 12.65
CA VAL A 159 23.17 1.32 12.74
C VAL A 159 22.62 2.75 12.75
N LEU A 160 21.63 3.01 11.90
CA LEU A 160 20.91 4.28 11.90
C LEU A 160 20.24 4.47 13.26
N SER A 161 20.53 5.60 13.93
CA SER A 161 20.17 5.86 15.33
C SER A 161 19.21 7.04 15.53
N SER A 162 18.66 7.58 14.43
CA SER A 162 17.71 8.71 14.49
C SER A 162 16.57 8.52 13.50
N LEU A 163 15.35 8.86 13.92
CA LEU A 163 14.18 8.89 13.03
C LEU A 163 14.28 10.00 11.97
N THR A 164 15.00 11.08 12.24
CA THR A 164 14.97 12.30 11.42
C THR A 164 16.32 12.69 10.82
N ALA A 165 17.44 12.18 11.37
CA ALA A 165 18.79 12.53 10.92
C ALA A 165 19.58 11.31 10.45
N ASN A 166 20.54 11.52 9.52
CA ASN A 166 21.45 10.48 9.04
C ASN A 166 22.61 10.28 10.06
N THR A 167 22.25 10.00 11.32
CA THR A 167 23.21 9.67 12.38
C THR A 167 23.28 8.18 12.58
N TYR A 168 24.50 7.69 12.78
CA TYR A 168 24.80 6.26 12.94
C TYR A 168 25.58 6.05 14.23
N VAL A 169 25.34 4.91 14.87
CA VAL A 169 26.15 4.40 15.97
C VAL A 169 26.79 3.07 15.54
N THR A 170 27.97 2.81 16.05
CA THR A 170 28.63 1.50 15.85
C THR A 170 28.24 0.59 17.01
N VAL A 171 27.72 -0.60 16.67
CA VAL A 171 27.42 -1.65 17.63
C VAL A 171 28.31 -2.86 17.35
N ASN A 172 28.78 -3.52 18.40
CA ASN A 172 29.51 -4.78 18.30
C ASN A 172 28.53 -5.92 18.56
N ALA A 173 28.42 -6.84 17.61
CA ALA A 173 27.44 -7.93 17.67
C ALA A 173 28.09 -9.29 17.49
N ARG A 174 27.60 -10.29 18.23
CA ARG A 174 28.03 -11.69 18.15
C ARG A 174 27.18 -12.48 17.16
N LEU A 175 27.79 -13.39 16.42
CA LEU A 175 27.11 -14.34 15.53
C LEU A 175 26.42 -15.42 16.36
N VAL A 176 25.12 -15.61 16.15
CA VAL A 176 24.33 -16.67 16.82
C VAL A 176 23.75 -17.70 15.85
N HIS A 177 23.66 -17.36 14.56
CA HIS A 177 23.28 -18.33 13.52
C HIS A 177 24.04 -18.08 12.23
N SER A 178 24.51 -19.18 11.62
CA SER A 178 25.16 -19.17 10.30
C SER A 178 24.51 -20.26 9.45
N GLY A 179 23.57 -19.83 8.61
CA GLY A 179 22.81 -20.68 7.68
C GLY A 179 23.32 -20.58 6.25
N THR A 180 22.53 -21.08 5.32
CA THR A 180 22.83 -21.03 3.88
C THR A 180 22.66 -19.62 3.34
N ASN A 181 21.58 -18.94 3.72
CA ASN A 181 21.17 -17.63 3.21
C ASN A 181 21.31 -16.52 4.26
N ILE A 182 21.36 -16.86 5.56
CA ILE A 182 21.26 -15.92 6.67
C ILE A 182 22.45 -16.03 7.62
N LEU A 183 23.02 -14.86 7.96
CA LEU A 183 23.91 -14.67 9.09
C LEU A 183 23.22 -13.80 10.13
N LEU A 184 22.82 -14.38 11.27
CA LEU A 184 22.13 -13.66 12.33
C LEU A 184 23.08 -13.27 13.45
N TYR A 185 23.13 -11.98 13.70
CA TYR A 185 23.92 -11.35 14.78
C TYR A 185 23.00 -10.75 15.84
N VAL A 186 23.50 -10.77 17.07
CA VAL A 186 22.85 -10.09 18.21
C VAL A 186 23.84 -9.09 18.81
N ASP A 187 23.40 -7.85 18.93
CA ASP A 187 24.13 -6.78 19.59
C ASP A 187 24.51 -7.22 21.01
N ASN A 188 25.76 -7.07 21.39
CA ASN A 188 26.24 -7.43 22.73
C ASN A 188 25.61 -6.56 23.83
N ALA A 189 24.99 -5.41 23.48
CA ALA A 189 24.19 -4.58 24.37
C ALA A 189 22.71 -5.02 24.46
N ALA A 190 22.28 -6.08 23.76
CA ALA A 190 20.91 -6.59 23.87
C ALA A 190 20.63 -7.06 25.31
N PRO A 191 19.43 -6.73 25.87
CA PRO A 191 19.09 -7.12 27.25
C PRO A 191 19.11 -8.65 27.43
N THR A 192 19.73 -9.11 28.51
CA THR A 192 19.66 -10.51 28.94
C THR A 192 18.44 -10.74 29.84
N ALA A 193 18.09 -9.78 30.69
CA ALA A 193 16.88 -9.83 31.50
C ALA A 193 15.66 -9.41 30.63
N GLY A 194 14.69 -10.30 30.46
CA GLY A 194 13.53 -10.09 29.59
C GLY A 194 13.84 -10.19 28.10
N GLY A 195 15.09 -10.49 27.72
CA GLY A 195 15.56 -10.72 26.36
C GLY A 195 15.47 -12.20 25.94
N PHE A 196 15.70 -12.47 24.64
CA PHE A 196 15.86 -13.83 24.14
C PHE A 196 17.23 -14.40 24.50
N THR A 197 17.28 -15.70 24.68
CA THR A 197 18.53 -16.49 24.72
C THR A 197 19.12 -16.61 23.31
N ASP A 198 20.42 -16.94 23.21
CA ASP A 198 21.06 -17.20 21.92
C ASP A 198 20.40 -18.36 21.15
N VAL A 199 19.84 -19.35 21.86
CA VAL A 199 19.08 -20.45 21.25
C VAL A 199 17.79 -19.97 20.59
N GLU A 200 17.09 -19.03 21.23
CA GLU A 200 15.88 -18.42 20.66
C GLU A 200 16.22 -17.52 19.47
N TYR A 201 17.27 -16.70 19.56
CA TYR A 201 17.76 -15.93 18.40
C TYR A 201 18.18 -16.85 17.24
N ALA A 202 18.88 -17.93 17.52
CA ALA A 202 19.25 -18.90 16.49
C ALA A 202 18.02 -19.58 15.86
N SER A 203 16.90 -19.70 16.58
CA SER A 203 15.65 -20.23 16.01
C SER A 203 15.04 -19.27 14.98
N PHE A 204 15.12 -17.95 15.19
CA PHE A 204 14.77 -16.96 14.15
C PHE A 204 15.68 -17.10 12.93
N GLY A 205 17.00 -17.24 13.15
CA GLY A 205 17.95 -17.45 12.07
C GLY A 205 17.57 -18.64 11.19
N ARG A 206 17.22 -19.77 11.79
CA ARG A 206 16.74 -20.96 11.05
C ARG A 206 15.43 -20.68 10.32
N GLN A 207 14.44 -20.07 10.99
CA GLN A 207 13.16 -19.71 10.37
C GLN A 207 13.33 -18.79 9.15
N PHE A 208 14.18 -17.78 9.29
CA PHE A 208 14.45 -16.85 8.20
C PHE A 208 15.17 -17.54 7.04
N ASP A 209 16.14 -18.38 7.34
CA ASP A 209 16.98 -19.09 6.36
C ASP A 209 16.20 -20.17 5.57
N THR A 210 15.37 -20.95 6.26
CA THR A 210 14.73 -22.15 5.68
C THR A 210 13.29 -21.95 5.26
N ASP A 211 12.58 -21.00 5.88
CA ASP A 211 11.16 -20.80 5.65
C ASP A 211 10.90 -19.51 4.83
N LEU A 212 11.37 -18.36 5.31
CA LEU A 212 10.94 -17.07 4.78
C LEU A 212 11.78 -16.59 3.59
N PHE A 213 13.10 -16.66 3.68
CA PHE A 213 13.99 -16.24 2.59
C PHE A 213 13.69 -16.96 1.26
N PRO A 214 13.51 -18.31 1.25
CA PRO A 214 13.18 -19.02 0.02
C PRO A 214 11.84 -18.61 -0.60
N ILE A 215 10.84 -18.23 0.20
CA ILE A 215 9.55 -17.76 -0.30
C ILE A 215 9.73 -16.50 -1.14
N ASP A 216 10.37 -15.47 -0.59
CA ASP A 216 10.55 -14.20 -1.28
C ASP A 216 11.42 -14.33 -2.52
N VAL A 217 12.53 -15.05 -2.42
CA VAL A 217 13.40 -15.28 -3.58
C VAL A 217 12.66 -16.05 -4.68
N ALA A 218 11.86 -17.04 -4.33
CA ALA A 218 11.08 -17.81 -5.31
C ALA A 218 10.03 -16.95 -6.02
N VAL A 219 9.43 -15.98 -5.32
CA VAL A 219 8.35 -15.15 -5.87
C VAL A 219 8.91 -13.89 -6.55
N PHE A 220 9.77 -13.12 -5.89
CA PHE A 220 10.17 -11.80 -6.34
C PHE A 220 11.53 -11.78 -7.08
N GLY A 221 12.43 -12.71 -6.77
CA GLY A 221 13.77 -12.78 -7.31
C GLY A 221 14.85 -12.69 -6.22
N SER A 222 16.12 -12.63 -6.62
CA SER A 222 17.25 -12.61 -5.67
C SER A 222 17.48 -11.23 -5.06
N THR A 223 18.06 -11.23 -3.86
CA THR A 223 18.78 -10.08 -3.30
C THR A 223 20.05 -9.79 -4.11
N SER A 224 20.69 -8.65 -3.86
CA SER A 224 22.09 -8.46 -4.23
C SER A 224 23.03 -9.32 -3.36
N ASP A 225 24.30 -9.30 -3.69
CA ASP A 225 25.40 -9.90 -2.92
C ASP A 225 26.63 -9.00 -3.11
N ILE A 226 26.57 -7.81 -2.50
CA ILE A 226 27.60 -6.78 -2.78
C ILE A 226 28.92 -7.04 -2.06
N ASP A 227 28.90 -7.85 -1.00
CA ASP A 227 30.09 -8.25 -0.24
C ASP A 227 30.59 -9.66 -0.61
N ALA A 228 29.94 -10.31 -1.58
CA ALA A 228 30.27 -11.64 -2.11
C ALA A 228 30.32 -12.74 -1.03
N ASN A 229 29.44 -12.64 -0.02
CA ASN A 229 29.32 -13.65 1.03
C ASN A 229 28.18 -14.66 0.79
N GLY A 230 27.29 -14.38 -0.20
CA GLY A 230 26.12 -15.18 -0.57
C GLY A 230 25.01 -15.17 0.46
N ARG A 231 24.98 -14.23 1.41
CA ARG A 231 24.08 -14.25 2.56
C ARG A 231 23.59 -12.86 2.95
N THR A 232 22.41 -12.82 3.53
CA THR A 232 21.84 -11.61 4.13
C THR A 232 22.13 -11.59 5.62
N PHE A 233 22.55 -10.43 6.13
CA PHE A 233 22.74 -10.21 7.55
C PHE A 233 21.40 -9.88 8.22
N VAL A 234 21.20 -10.41 9.39
CA VAL A 234 20.13 -10.03 10.33
C VAL A 234 20.79 -9.53 11.60
N LEU A 235 20.46 -8.34 12.04
CA LEU A 235 20.98 -7.74 13.27
C LEU A 235 19.85 -7.41 14.23
N PHE A 236 19.78 -8.10 15.35
CA PHE A 236 18.95 -7.73 16.49
C PHE A 236 19.71 -6.76 17.38
N THR A 237 19.17 -5.52 17.56
CA THR A 237 19.85 -4.47 18.34
C THR A 237 18.86 -3.55 19.05
N PRO A 238 19.13 -3.14 20.31
CA PRO A 238 18.32 -2.17 21.03
C PRO A 238 18.35 -0.76 20.40
N VAL A 239 19.25 -0.50 19.45
CA VAL A 239 19.27 0.76 18.72
C VAL A 239 17.97 0.96 17.95
N VAL A 240 17.38 -0.11 17.40
CA VAL A 240 16.08 -0.05 16.71
C VAL A 240 14.96 0.34 17.67
N ASN A 241 14.92 -0.24 18.87
CA ASN A 241 13.95 0.15 19.91
C ASN A 241 14.05 1.65 20.24
N ARG A 242 15.29 2.14 20.38
CA ARG A 242 15.59 3.52 20.79
C ARG A 242 15.24 4.57 19.74
N LEU A 243 15.03 4.20 18.47
CA LEU A 243 14.59 5.13 17.45
C LEU A 243 13.32 5.88 17.85
N THR A 244 12.40 5.25 18.56
CA THR A 244 11.10 5.80 18.94
C THR A 244 11.02 6.34 20.37
N LEU A 245 12.10 6.32 21.14
CA LEU A 245 12.08 6.79 22.53
C LEU A 245 11.61 8.24 22.71
N SER A 246 11.79 9.09 21.71
CA SER A 246 11.34 10.48 21.73
C SER A 246 9.88 10.67 21.32
N SER A 247 9.19 9.64 20.83
CA SER A 247 7.82 9.76 20.32
C SER A 247 6.76 9.87 21.44
N GLY A 248 7.03 9.28 22.59
CA GLY A 248 6.10 9.23 23.72
C GLY A 248 4.85 8.35 23.50
N GLN A 249 4.79 7.60 22.38
CA GLN A 249 3.65 6.79 21.98
C GLN A 249 3.98 5.30 22.14
N CYS A 250 3.60 4.72 23.27
CA CYS A 250 3.96 3.34 23.62
C CYS A 250 3.46 2.25 22.64
N GLY A 251 2.44 2.53 21.87
CA GLY A 251 1.92 1.59 20.85
C GLY A 251 2.57 1.70 19.48
N SER A 252 3.44 2.70 19.26
CA SER A 252 4.03 2.99 17.96
C SER A 252 5.55 2.89 18.05
N TYR A 253 6.12 1.86 17.42
CA TYR A 253 7.58 1.63 17.41
C TYR A 253 8.02 1.02 16.08
N VAL A 254 9.30 1.17 15.77
CA VAL A 254 9.93 0.52 14.62
C VAL A 254 10.26 -0.92 15.02
N ALA A 255 9.61 -1.90 14.37
CA ALA A 255 9.88 -3.32 14.60
C ALA A 255 11.20 -3.76 13.95
N GLY A 256 11.50 -3.21 12.79
CA GLY A 256 12.71 -3.45 12.03
C GLY A 256 12.75 -2.60 10.77
N PHE A 257 13.83 -2.68 10.01
CA PHE A 257 13.98 -1.97 8.74
C PHE A 257 15.12 -2.50 7.88
N PHE A 258 15.04 -2.24 6.58
CA PHE A 258 16.14 -2.28 5.63
C PHE A 258 16.62 -0.85 5.34
N ASN A 259 17.93 -0.65 5.18
CA ASN A 259 18.52 0.63 4.83
C ASN A 259 19.29 0.54 3.50
N GLY A 260 18.72 1.04 2.42
CA GLY A 260 19.34 1.01 1.10
C GLY A 260 20.71 1.70 1.01
N ALA A 261 21.04 2.58 1.96
CA ALA A 261 22.36 3.17 2.05
C ALA A 261 23.47 2.13 2.29
N ASP A 262 23.16 0.98 2.89
CA ASP A 262 24.12 -0.10 3.11
C ASP A 262 24.62 -0.70 1.80
N LEU A 263 23.86 -0.56 0.71
CA LEU A 263 24.21 -1.04 -0.62
C LEU A 263 24.92 0.01 -1.50
N SER A 264 25.10 1.24 -0.99
CA SER A 264 25.57 2.36 -1.81
C SER A 264 27.08 2.64 -1.78
N GLY A 265 27.85 1.90 -0.96
CA GLY A 265 29.26 2.18 -0.72
C GLY A 265 29.53 3.48 0.07
N ASN A 266 28.49 4.10 0.66
CA ASN A 266 28.58 5.26 1.52
C ASN A 266 29.54 4.98 2.70
N ALA A 267 30.20 6.02 3.24
CA ALA A 267 31.11 5.90 4.39
C ALA A 267 30.45 5.32 5.66
N ASN A 268 29.14 5.55 5.81
CA ASN A 268 28.33 5.00 6.90
C ASN A 268 27.64 3.68 6.54
N ALA A 269 27.86 3.15 5.33
CA ALA A 269 27.29 1.89 4.88
C ALA A 269 28.05 0.70 5.49
N ASN A 270 27.33 -0.36 5.77
CA ASN A 270 27.91 -1.64 6.18
C ASN A 270 28.42 -2.47 5.00
N LYS A 271 28.06 -2.09 3.78
CA LYS A 271 28.44 -2.76 2.51
C LYS A 271 27.99 -4.21 2.50
N GLY A 272 26.72 -4.43 2.68
CA GLY A 272 26.09 -5.74 2.69
C GLY A 272 24.56 -5.63 2.83
N GLU A 273 23.89 -6.72 2.58
CA GLU A 273 22.45 -6.90 2.67
C GLU A 273 22.06 -7.10 4.13
N ILE A 274 21.40 -6.11 4.77
CA ILE A 274 21.14 -6.15 6.23
C ILE A 274 19.68 -5.82 6.55
N PHE A 275 19.07 -6.70 7.33
CA PHE A 275 17.83 -6.44 8.05
C PHE A 275 18.13 -6.13 9.52
N TYR A 276 17.62 -5.02 10.03
CA TYR A 276 17.74 -4.59 11.41
C TYR A 276 16.44 -4.85 12.16
N SER A 277 16.52 -5.47 13.34
CA SER A 277 15.36 -5.81 14.16
C SER A 277 15.47 -5.27 15.58
N SER A 278 14.33 -4.90 16.17
CA SER A 278 14.21 -4.59 17.59
C SER A 278 14.45 -5.83 18.46
N VAL A 279 14.68 -5.63 19.75
CA VAL A 279 14.92 -6.69 20.73
C VAL A 279 13.86 -6.64 21.85
N PRO A 280 13.52 -7.78 22.48
CA PRO A 280 12.72 -7.77 23.71
C PRO A 280 13.54 -7.31 24.90
N GLY A 281 12.86 -6.91 26.00
CA GLY A 281 13.50 -6.43 27.21
C GLY A 281 13.95 -4.95 27.16
N GLU A 282 13.83 -4.28 26.04
CA GLU A 282 14.16 -2.87 25.83
C GLU A 282 12.87 -2.06 25.55
N PRO A 283 12.71 -0.87 26.15
CA PRO A 283 11.58 0.01 25.85
C PRO A 283 11.59 0.48 24.38
N ALA A 284 10.39 0.65 23.82
CA ALA A 284 10.18 1.26 22.52
C ALA A 284 8.93 2.15 22.55
N GLY A 285 8.86 3.19 21.72
CA GLY A 285 7.75 4.14 21.70
C GLY A 285 7.86 5.27 22.72
N GLY A 286 8.75 5.18 23.70
CA GLY A 286 9.02 6.21 24.70
C GLY A 286 9.76 5.66 25.91
N PRO A 287 10.48 6.52 26.68
CA PRO A 287 11.29 6.07 27.81
C PRO A 287 10.46 5.59 29.01
N THR A 288 9.17 5.97 29.06
CA THR A 288 8.21 5.55 30.08
C THR A 288 7.38 4.33 29.65
N CYS A 289 7.58 3.84 28.41
CA CYS A 289 6.89 2.68 27.90
C CYS A 289 7.48 1.39 28.48
N ASN A 290 6.65 0.37 28.64
CA ASN A 290 7.12 -0.94 29.05
C ASN A 290 8.09 -1.50 28.00
N PRO A 291 9.12 -2.25 28.42
CA PRO A 291 9.97 -3.01 27.51
C PRO A 291 9.13 -3.92 26.60
N LEU A 292 9.54 -4.09 25.35
CA LEU A 292 8.89 -5.04 24.45
C LEU A 292 8.97 -6.43 25.05
N SER A 293 7.82 -7.11 25.10
CA SER A 293 7.80 -8.50 25.59
C SER A 293 8.36 -9.46 24.54
N LEU A 294 8.78 -10.63 24.98
CA LEU A 294 9.21 -11.75 24.13
C LEU A 294 8.15 -12.06 23.05
N ASN A 295 6.87 -12.08 23.42
CA ASN A 295 5.79 -12.40 22.49
C ASN A 295 5.60 -11.33 21.43
N VAL A 296 5.72 -10.06 21.77
CA VAL A 296 5.62 -8.95 20.81
C VAL A 296 6.70 -9.10 19.74
N VAL A 297 7.96 -9.25 20.13
CA VAL A 297 9.06 -9.38 19.16
C VAL A 297 8.99 -10.72 18.41
N ARG A 298 8.58 -11.81 19.08
CA ARG A 298 8.42 -13.12 18.43
C ARG A 298 7.38 -13.10 17.31
N ASN A 299 6.32 -12.34 17.47
CA ASN A 299 5.27 -12.20 16.45
C ASN A 299 5.66 -11.20 15.36
N ALA A 300 6.32 -10.10 15.72
CA ALA A 300 6.64 -9.04 14.77
C ALA A 300 7.86 -9.36 13.88
N ALA A 301 8.94 -9.88 14.47
CA ALA A 301 10.22 -10.00 13.76
C ALA A 301 10.16 -10.86 12.47
N PRO A 302 9.45 -12.02 12.42
CA PRO A 302 9.37 -12.80 11.19
C PRO A 302 8.62 -12.10 10.07
N ALA A 303 7.50 -11.44 10.38
CA ALA A 303 6.72 -10.69 9.40
C ALA A 303 7.49 -9.46 8.90
N THR A 304 8.14 -8.73 9.81
CA THR A 304 9.00 -7.60 9.45
C THR A 304 10.19 -8.06 8.59
N PHE A 305 10.80 -9.20 8.92
CA PHE A 305 11.92 -9.73 8.12
C PHE A 305 11.53 -9.95 6.65
N ILE A 306 10.44 -10.66 6.40
CA ILE A 306 10.02 -10.96 5.02
C ILE A 306 9.57 -9.68 4.28
N HIS A 307 8.96 -8.73 4.98
CA HIS A 307 8.62 -7.40 4.46
C HIS A 307 9.86 -6.63 3.98
N GLU A 308 10.87 -6.52 4.84
CA GLU A 308 12.10 -5.78 4.54
C GLU A 308 12.99 -6.52 3.54
N LEU A 309 12.95 -7.86 3.52
CA LEU A 309 13.61 -8.67 2.50
C LEU A 309 13.03 -8.39 1.11
N GLN A 310 11.71 -8.23 1.00
CA GLN A 310 11.07 -7.85 -0.25
C GLN A 310 11.54 -6.46 -0.74
N HIS A 311 11.67 -5.46 0.14
CA HIS A 311 12.24 -4.17 -0.21
C HIS A 311 13.69 -4.31 -0.73
N MET A 312 14.49 -5.13 -0.07
CA MET A 312 15.87 -5.41 -0.46
C MET A 312 15.93 -6.07 -1.85
N ILE A 313 15.06 -7.03 -2.13
CA ILE A 313 14.92 -7.67 -3.44
C ILE A 313 14.46 -6.64 -4.48
N SER A 314 13.44 -5.84 -4.17
CA SER A 314 12.94 -4.79 -5.07
C SER A 314 14.04 -3.80 -5.44
N TYR A 315 14.81 -3.33 -4.46
CA TYR A 315 15.94 -2.44 -4.70
C TYR A 315 17.00 -3.08 -5.60
N ASN A 316 17.36 -4.35 -5.35
CA ASN A 316 18.28 -5.07 -6.23
C ASN A 316 17.73 -5.17 -7.65
N GLN A 317 16.49 -5.56 -7.81
CA GLN A 317 15.92 -5.86 -9.11
C GLN A 317 15.70 -4.59 -9.96
N HIS A 318 15.19 -3.51 -9.37
CA HIS A 318 14.99 -2.24 -10.07
C HIS A 318 16.30 -1.45 -10.23
N VAL A 319 16.99 -1.19 -9.13
CA VAL A 319 18.10 -0.24 -9.09
C VAL A 319 19.42 -0.89 -9.53
N LEU A 320 19.85 -1.93 -8.82
CA LEU A 320 21.20 -2.47 -9.03
C LEU A 320 21.29 -3.29 -10.31
N THR A 321 20.30 -4.12 -10.60
CA THR A 321 20.31 -5.02 -11.77
C THR A 321 19.87 -4.32 -13.04
N ARG A 322 18.82 -3.50 -12.99
CA ARG A 322 18.22 -2.89 -14.19
C ARG A 322 18.57 -1.42 -14.37
N THR A 323 19.25 -0.81 -13.42
CA THR A 323 19.64 0.61 -13.46
C THR A 323 18.41 1.51 -13.69
N ALA A 324 17.33 1.20 -13.01
CA ALA A 324 16.07 1.93 -13.04
C ALA A 324 15.88 2.77 -11.76
N SER A 325 14.81 3.53 -11.69
CA SER A 325 14.37 4.20 -10.45
C SER A 325 13.93 3.16 -9.43
N THR A 326 13.91 3.52 -8.15
CA THR A 326 13.20 2.75 -7.12
C THR A 326 11.72 2.69 -7.46
N GLU A 327 11.02 1.64 -7.02
CA GLU A 327 9.57 1.51 -7.21
C GLU A 327 8.81 2.65 -6.51
N ALA A 328 7.64 3.02 -7.04
CA ALA A 328 6.73 3.96 -6.40
C ALA A 328 6.32 3.43 -5.01
N ILE A 329 6.30 4.31 -4.00
CA ILE A 329 6.18 3.92 -2.60
C ILE A 329 4.95 3.04 -2.35
N TRP A 330 3.78 3.43 -2.88
CA TRP A 330 2.54 2.68 -2.68
C TRP A 330 2.62 1.23 -3.21
N LEU A 331 3.27 1.05 -4.35
CA LEU A 331 3.43 -0.28 -4.95
C LEU A 331 4.53 -1.07 -4.24
N ASN A 332 5.62 -0.41 -3.85
CA ASN A 332 6.70 -1.03 -3.09
C ASN A 332 6.21 -1.56 -1.73
N GLU A 333 5.48 -0.73 -0.97
CA GLU A 333 4.86 -1.14 0.29
C GLU A 333 3.81 -2.25 0.08
N GLY A 334 2.97 -2.12 -0.97
CA GLY A 334 2.00 -3.16 -1.31
C GLY A 334 2.65 -4.52 -1.59
N LEU A 335 3.78 -4.54 -2.30
CA LEU A 335 4.55 -5.76 -2.58
C LEU A 335 5.16 -6.36 -1.32
N SER A 336 5.64 -5.54 -0.37
CA SER A 336 6.18 -6.01 0.90
C SER A 336 5.08 -6.61 1.79
N HIS A 337 3.89 -6.04 1.80
CA HIS A 337 2.73 -6.65 2.46
C HIS A 337 2.23 -7.92 1.76
N MET A 338 2.46 -8.06 0.43
CA MET A 338 2.26 -9.34 -0.25
C MET A 338 3.26 -10.39 0.22
N ALA A 339 4.51 -10.03 0.51
CA ALA A 339 5.50 -10.93 1.11
C ALA A 339 5.05 -11.40 2.50
N GLU A 340 4.52 -10.51 3.34
CA GLU A 340 3.91 -10.89 4.62
C GLU A 340 2.77 -11.90 4.41
N GLU A 341 1.88 -11.68 3.43
CA GLU A 341 0.82 -12.65 3.12
C GLU A 341 1.37 -14.02 2.73
N LEU A 342 2.43 -14.06 1.93
CA LEU A 342 3.08 -15.32 1.52
C LEU A 342 3.68 -16.06 2.71
N GLY A 343 4.34 -15.36 3.63
CA GLY A 343 4.80 -15.91 4.91
C GLY A 343 3.63 -16.44 5.74
N GLY A 344 2.53 -15.69 5.84
CA GLY A 344 1.32 -16.10 6.52
C GLY A 344 0.70 -17.37 5.93
N LYS A 345 0.62 -17.47 4.60
CA LYS A 345 0.13 -18.67 3.89
C LYS A 345 0.93 -19.92 4.22
N LEU A 346 2.24 -19.81 4.41
CA LEU A 346 3.05 -20.95 4.83
C LEU A 346 2.56 -21.51 6.18
N TYR A 347 2.30 -20.62 7.14
CA TYR A 347 1.83 -21.03 8.47
C TYR A 347 0.37 -21.50 8.46
N GLU A 348 -0.48 -20.87 7.67
CA GLU A 348 -1.85 -21.35 7.41
C GLU A 348 -1.84 -22.80 6.90
N SER A 349 -0.94 -23.13 5.98
CA SER A 349 -0.82 -24.48 5.41
C SER A 349 -0.31 -25.53 6.42
N ARG A 350 0.57 -25.12 7.33
CA ARG A 350 1.14 -26.01 8.37
C ARG A 350 0.21 -26.24 9.56
N TYR A 351 -0.65 -25.25 9.87
CA TYR A 351 -1.51 -25.26 11.05
C TYR A 351 -2.95 -24.84 10.68
N PRO A 352 -3.64 -25.61 9.84
CA PRO A 352 -5.00 -25.29 9.46
C PRO A 352 -5.92 -25.37 10.67
N CYS A 353 -6.36 -24.24 11.19
CA CYS A 353 -7.38 -24.08 12.24
C CYS A 353 -7.19 -24.89 13.53
N PRO A 354 -6.09 -24.76 14.28
CA PRO A 354 -5.85 -25.65 15.42
C PRO A 354 -6.83 -25.49 16.60
N ASN A 355 -7.53 -24.37 16.74
CA ASN A 355 -8.27 -24.08 17.98
C ASN A 355 -9.67 -23.47 17.82
N LEU A 356 -10.28 -23.44 16.65
CA LEU A 356 -11.63 -22.92 16.46
C LEU A 356 -12.49 -23.88 15.63
N PRO A 357 -13.53 -24.49 16.21
CA PRO A 357 -14.49 -25.28 15.46
C PRO A 357 -15.53 -24.37 14.76
N PRO A 358 -16.03 -24.76 13.60
CA PRO A 358 -15.31 -25.45 12.53
C PRO A 358 -14.65 -24.43 11.59
N CYS A 359 -13.48 -24.77 11.04
CA CYS A 359 -13.01 -24.02 9.87
C CYS A 359 -14.08 -24.11 8.80
N PRO A 360 -14.76 -23.05 8.40
CA PRO A 360 -15.68 -23.16 7.31
C PRO A 360 -14.88 -23.54 6.07
N ALA A 361 -15.09 -24.74 5.59
CA ALA A 361 -14.66 -25.18 4.28
C ALA A 361 -15.45 -24.37 3.24
N SER A 362 -15.13 -23.09 3.07
CA SER A 362 -15.70 -22.29 2.02
C SER A 362 -14.85 -22.50 0.78
N ALA A 363 -15.30 -23.38 -0.10
CA ALA A 363 -15.01 -23.42 -1.53
C ALA A 363 -13.62 -22.89 -1.97
N GLY A 364 -12.53 -23.35 -1.36
CA GLY A 364 -11.15 -23.01 -1.74
C GLY A 364 -10.64 -21.63 -1.36
N ARG A 365 -11.45 -20.78 -0.71
CA ARG A 365 -11.03 -19.46 -0.22
C ARG A 365 -10.70 -19.50 1.27
N ALA A 366 -9.55 -18.97 1.67
CA ALA A 366 -9.12 -18.97 3.07
C ALA A 366 -10.07 -18.12 3.94
N SER A 367 -10.53 -18.71 5.05
CA SER A 367 -11.36 -18.04 6.05
C SER A 367 -10.51 -17.45 7.17
N THR A 368 -11.10 -16.57 7.99
CA THR A 368 -10.42 -15.97 9.15
C THR A 368 -9.96 -16.96 10.19
N ALA A 369 -10.60 -18.11 10.31
CA ALA A 369 -10.17 -19.13 11.26
C ALA A 369 -8.78 -19.68 10.92
N GLN A 370 -8.35 -19.55 9.66
CA GLN A 370 -7.02 -19.91 9.17
C GLN A 370 -5.97 -18.81 9.34
N ILE A 371 -6.40 -17.58 9.62
CA ILE A 371 -5.50 -16.41 9.70
C ILE A 371 -4.81 -16.33 11.07
N PHE A 372 -5.34 -16.98 12.09
CA PHE A 372 -4.89 -16.81 13.47
C PHE A 372 -4.29 -18.06 14.17
N PRO A 373 -3.54 -18.96 13.53
CA PRO A 373 -2.60 -19.73 14.31
C PRO A 373 -1.60 -18.76 14.94
N ASP A 374 -1.19 -18.99 16.18
CA ASP A 374 -0.28 -18.09 16.92
C ASP A 374 0.97 -17.71 16.11
N SER A 375 1.46 -18.63 15.28
CA SER A 375 2.61 -18.42 14.39
C SER A 375 2.34 -17.50 13.19
N ALA A 376 1.09 -17.20 12.84
CA ALA A 376 0.73 -16.34 11.70
C ALA A 376 0.27 -14.95 12.14
N GLN A 377 0.15 -14.66 13.42
CA GLN A 377 -0.45 -13.42 13.95
C GLN A 377 0.25 -12.14 13.51
N GLY A 378 1.56 -12.19 13.30
CA GLY A 378 2.34 -11.04 12.83
C GLY A 378 2.19 -10.74 11.33
N PHE A 379 1.73 -11.71 10.53
CA PHE A 379 1.78 -11.63 9.06
C PHE A 379 0.50 -11.06 8.43
N LEU A 380 -0.64 -11.66 8.71
CA LEU A 380 -1.88 -11.38 7.99
C LEU A 380 -2.84 -10.42 8.70
N PRO A 381 -3.08 -10.53 10.02
CA PRO A 381 -4.02 -9.67 10.72
C PRO A 381 -3.78 -8.17 10.53
N PRO A 382 -2.52 -7.67 10.57
CA PRO A 382 -2.27 -6.24 10.32
C PRO A 382 -2.74 -5.78 8.94
N ASN A 383 -2.54 -6.57 7.90
CA ASN A 383 -2.92 -6.22 6.53
C ASN A 383 -4.44 -6.09 6.36
N PHE A 384 -5.21 -7.00 6.98
CA PHE A 384 -6.67 -6.89 7.01
C PHE A 384 -7.15 -5.70 7.83
N GLY A 385 -6.50 -5.42 8.98
CA GLY A 385 -6.79 -4.26 9.81
C GLY A 385 -6.58 -2.95 9.06
N ASN A 386 -5.42 -2.80 8.46
CA ASN A 386 -5.06 -1.61 7.69
C ASN A 386 -6.02 -1.37 6.50
N ALA A 387 -6.40 -2.43 5.78
CA ALA A 387 -7.38 -2.32 4.69
C ALA A 387 -8.79 -2.00 5.21
N TYR A 388 -9.18 -2.53 6.37
CA TYR A 388 -10.44 -2.19 7.03
C TYR A 388 -10.52 -0.70 7.38
N ASP A 389 -9.45 -0.17 7.96
CA ASP A 389 -9.36 1.24 8.36
C ASP A 389 -9.38 2.16 7.13
N PHE A 390 -8.73 1.78 6.03
CA PHE A 390 -8.84 2.48 4.75
C PHE A 390 -10.30 2.58 4.29
N PHE A 391 -11.02 1.47 4.22
CA PHE A 391 -12.42 1.49 3.76
C PHE A 391 -13.36 2.23 4.72
N SER A 392 -13.08 2.19 6.00
CA SER A 392 -13.84 2.92 7.02
C SER A 392 -13.68 4.44 6.90
N SER A 393 -12.52 4.91 6.40
CA SER A 393 -12.18 6.32 6.23
C SER A 393 -11.70 6.64 4.79
N ARG A 394 -12.28 5.99 3.80
CA ARG A 394 -11.86 5.99 2.39
C ARG A 394 -11.73 7.35 1.72
N LEU A 395 -12.34 8.40 2.27
CA LEU A 395 -12.21 9.77 1.76
C LEU A 395 -10.92 10.46 2.18
N ASP A 396 -10.27 9.95 3.23
CA ASP A 396 -9.07 10.55 3.84
C ASP A 396 -7.76 9.97 3.30
N TYR A 397 -7.83 8.79 2.68
CA TYR A 397 -6.69 8.02 2.19
C TYR A 397 -6.75 7.79 0.68
N SER A 398 -5.61 7.39 0.11
CA SER A 398 -5.47 7.14 -1.33
C SER A 398 -4.75 5.82 -1.59
N LEU A 399 -5.21 5.03 -2.56
CA LEU A 399 -4.50 3.82 -2.99
C LEU A 399 -3.09 4.14 -3.52
N THR A 400 -2.97 5.16 -4.34
CA THR A 400 -1.73 5.50 -5.05
C THR A 400 -0.83 6.43 -4.26
N SER A 401 -1.24 6.83 -3.06
CA SER A 401 -0.50 7.76 -2.20
C SER A 401 0.11 8.93 -2.98
N PRO A 402 -0.71 9.70 -3.73
CA PRO A 402 -0.19 10.74 -4.65
C PRO A 402 0.55 11.88 -3.92
N THR A 403 0.62 11.83 -2.60
CA THR A 403 1.43 12.73 -1.76
C THR A 403 2.80 12.19 -1.43
N GLY A 404 3.12 10.97 -1.87
CA GLY A 404 4.30 10.25 -1.44
C GLY A 404 4.26 9.78 0.01
N PHE A 405 3.10 9.77 0.66
CA PHE A 405 2.92 9.27 2.02
C PHE A 405 2.26 7.90 2.00
N GLY A 406 2.88 6.88 2.51
CA GLY A 406 2.27 5.57 2.74
C GLY A 406 1.85 5.45 4.19
N THR A 407 0.62 5.84 4.54
CA THR A 407 0.05 5.51 5.86
C THR A 407 -0.21 4.01 5.93
N ILE A 408 -0.43 3.49 7.14
CA ILE A 408 -0.73 2.06 7.30
C ILE A 408 -2.02 1.66 6.57
N GLU A 409 -3.02 2.54 6.52
CA GLU A 409 -4.27 2.35 5.79
C GLU A 409 -4.02 2.28 4.28
N GLU A 410 -3.21 3.19 3.73
CA GLU A 410 -2.84 3.21 2.31
C GLU A 410 -2.02 1.97 1.93
N ARG A 411 -1.15 1.48 2.81
CA ARG A 411 -0.42 0.22 2.61
C ARG A 411 -1.36 -0.98 2.61
N GLY A 412 -2.35 -0.99 3.51
CA GLY A 412 -3.36 -2.04 3.58
C GLY A 412 -4.19 -2.15 2.31
N VAL A 413 -4.63 -1.02 1.73
CA VAL A 413 -5.38 -1.07 0.47
C VAL A 413 -4.48 -1.38 -0.72
N ALA A 414 -3.20 -0.97 -0.71
CA ALA A 414 -2.24 -1.33 -1.75
C ALA A 414 -1.99 -2.84 -1.78
N TRP A 415 -1.81 -3.46 -0.60
CA TRP A 415 -1.77 -4.92 -0.48
C TRP A 415 -3.04 -5.57 -1.03
N LEU A 416 -4.22 -5.10 -0.65
CA LEU A 416 -5.48 -5.71 -1.08
C LEU A 416 -5.73 -5.55 -2.59
N PHE A 417 -5.32 -4.43 -3.18
CA PHE A 417 -5.33 -4.23 -4.63
C PHE A 417 -4.42 -5.25 -5.34
N LEU A 418 -3.21 -5.46 -4.85
CA LEU A 418 -2.30 -6.46 -5.40
C LEU A 418 -2.84 -7.88 -5.22
N ARG A 419 -3.44 -8.18 -4.06
CA ARG A 419 -4.08 -9.49 -3.86
C ARG A 419 -5.19 -9.74 -4.88
N TRP A 420 -6.06 -8.75 -5.13
CA TRP A 420 -7.07 -8.84 -6.18
C TRP A 420 -6.44 -8.98 -7.57
N LEU A 421 -5.44 -8.17 -7.88
CA LEU A 421 -4.75 -8.20 -9.18
C LEU A 421 -4.16 -9.58 -9.46
N VAL A 422 -3.50 -10.18 -8.48
CA VAL A 422 -2.90 -11.51 -8.60
C VAL A 422 -3.96 -12.60 -8.68
N ASP A 423 -5.07 -12.45 -8.00
CA ASP A 423 -6.24 -13.33 -8.13
C ASP A 423 -6.80 -13.32 -9.56
N GLN A 424 -6.73 -12.18 -10.26
CA GLN A 424 -7.21 -12.06 -11.65
C GLN A 424 -6.16 -12.47 -12.69
N LYS A 425 -4.87 -12.27 -12.43
CA LYS A 425 -3.79 -12.36 -13.41
C LYS A 425 -2.78 -13.50 -13.15
N GLY A 426 -2.83 -14.09 -11.96
CA GLY A 426 -1.95 -15.18 -11.51
C GLY A 426 -0.74 -14.68 -10.72
N ASP A 427 -0.22 -15.55 -9.83
CA ASP A 427 0.83 -15.24 -8.85
C ASP A 427 2.18 -14.87 -9.51
N ALA A 428 2.45 -15.32 -10.74
CA ALA A 428 3.67 -14.95 -11.47
C ALA A 428 3.82 -13.43 -11.68
N ARG A 429 2.70 -12.67 -11.62
CA ARG A 429 2.71 -11.22 -11.78
C ARG A 429 3.47 -10.48 -10.69
N LEU A 430 3.59 -11.05 -9.50
CA LEU A 430 4.43 -10.47 -8.44
C LEU A 430 5.89 -10.34 -8.88
N ARG A 431 6.42 -11.37 -9.57
CA ARG A 431 7.76 -11.32 -10.14
C ARG A 431 7.86 -10.27 -11.25
N ASP A 432 6.87 -10.23 -12.14
CA ASP A 432 6.86 -9.29 -13.25
C ASP A 432 6.84 -7.84 -12.76
N LEU A 433 6.10 -7.55 -11.67
CA LEU A 433 6.06 -6.22 -11.03
C LEU A 433 7.42 -5.82 -10.41
N VAL A 434 8.22 -6.77 -9.95
CA VAL A 434 9.52 -6.49 -9.33
C VAL A 434 10.65 -6.48 -10.36
N GLN A 435 10.60 -7.34 -11.37
CA GLN A 435 11.67 -7.51 -12.34
C GLN A 435 11.50 -6.66 -13.60
N THR A 436 11.21 -5.38 -13.44
CA THR A 436 10.94 -4.42 -14.50
C THR A 436 11.73 -3.12 -14.32
N ARG A 437 11.64 -2.20 -15.28
CA ARG A 437 12.10 -0.81 -15.19
C ARG A 437 10.95 0.17 -14.98
N ASN A 438 9.71 -0.27 -15.20
CA ASN A 438 8.53 0.54 -14.96
C ASN A 438 8.28 0.67 -13.46
N VAL A 439 7.61 1.75 -13.06
CA VAL A 439 7.27 2.02 -11.66
C VAL A 439 5.82 2.46 -11.53
N GLY A 440 5.23 2.20 -10.38
CA GLY A 440 3.89 2.66 -10.03
C GLY A 440 2.80 2.14 -10.97
N ALA A 441 1.86 3.01 -11.33
CA ALA A 441 0.73 2.63 -12.19
C ALA A 441 1.18 2.14 -13.57
N ALA A 442 2.22 2.73 -14.16
CA ALA A 442 2.74 2.28 -15.44
C ALA A 442 3.32 0.86 -15.37
N ASN A 443 3.89 0.47 -14.22
CA ASN A 443 4.31 -0.90 -13.97
C ASN A 443 3.10 -1.85 -13.95
N VAL A 444 2.08 -1.50 -13.17
CA VAL A 444 0.84 -2.28 -13.07
C VAL A 444 0.17 -2.45 -14.44
N GLU A 445 0.05 -1.37 -15.22
CA GLU A 445 -0.53 -1.40 -16.57
C GLU A 445 0.24 -2.34 -17.51
N ALA A 446 1.56 -2.26 -17.50
CA ALA A 446 2.41 -3.12 -18.34
C ALA A 446 2.26 -4.60 -17.99
N VAL A 447 2.19 -4.92 -16.69
CA VAL A 447 2.06 -6.31 -16.19
C VAL A 447 0.64 -6.86 -16.38
N ALA A 448 -0.38 -6.04 -16.15
CA ALA A 448 -1.78 -6.45 -16.27
C ALA A 448 -2.27 -6.48 -17.72
N GLY A 449 -1.69 -5.67 -18.63
CA GLY A 449 -2.16 -5.47 -19.99
C GLY A 449 -3.45 -4.65 -20.08
N GLU A 450 -3.77 -3.87 -19.03
CA GLU A 450 -4.97 -3.05 -18.92
C GLU A 450 -4.63 -1.70 -18.26
N SER A 451 -5.42 -0.66 -18.53
CA SER A 451 -5.19 0.65 -17.91
C SER A 451 -5.42 0.60 -16.40
N PHE A 452 -4.63 1.36 -15.66
CA PHE A 452 -4.78 1.47 -14.20
C PHE A 452 -6.18 1.95 -13.81
N THR A 453 -6.76 2.86 -14.58
CA THR A 453 -8.12 3.35 -14.34
C THR A 453 -9.17 2.25 -14.41
N ALA A 454 -9.07 1.34 -15.39
CA ALA A 454 -9.96 0.18 -15.50
C ALA A 454 -9.74 -0.81 -14.34
N LEU A 455 -8.48 -1.12 -14.03
CA LEU A 455 -8.13 -2.00 -12.91
C LEU A 455 -8.62 -1.45 -11.57
N TYR A 456 -8.47 -0.15 -11.34
CA TYR A 456 -8.94 0.49 -10.12
C TYR A 456 -10.46 0.41 -9.97
N ALA A 457 -11.21 0.68 -11.05
CA ALA A 457 -12.67 0.57 -11.04
C ALA A 457 -13.14 -0.87 -10.75
N ASP A 458 -12.50 -1.85 -11.35
CA ASP A 458 -12.82 -3.27 -11.14
C ASP A 458 -12.46 -3.75 -9.74
N PHE A 459 -11.33 -3.31 -9.21
CA PHE A 459 -10.94 -3.57 -7.82
C PHE A 459 -11.99 -3.01 -6.84
N LEU A 460 -12.45 -1.78 -7.04
CA LEU A 460 -13.48 -1.19 -6.17
C LEU A 460 -14.81 -1.94 -6.30
N ALA A 461 -15.20 -2.36 -7.50
CA ALA A 461 -16.37 -3.21 -7.67
C ALA A 461 -16.18 -4.58 -6.99
N ALA A 462 -14.97 -5.15 -7.04
CA ALA A 462 -14.66 -6.41 -6.37
C ALA A 462 -14.75 -6.28 -4.84
N THR A 463 -14.25 -5.20 -4.26
CA THR A 463 -14.38 -4.98 -2.80
C THR A 463 -15.84 -4.85 -2.36
N LEU A 464 -16.70 -4.27 -3.18
CA LEU A 464 -18.14 -4.19 -2.88
C LEU A 464 -18.82 -5.55 -3.04
N LEU A 465 -18.51 -6.27 -4.12
CA LEU A 465 -19.27 -7.45 -4.57
C LEU A 465 -18.73 -8.77 -4.02
N ASP A 466 -17.53 -8.81 -3.44
CA ASP A 466 -16.95 -10.06 -2.92
C ASP A 466 -17.92 -10.72 -1.95
N ASP A 467 -18.38 -11.93 -2.32
CA ASP A 467 -19.34 -12.72 -1.54
C ASP A 467 -20.58 -11.93 -1.08
N TYR A 468 -21.13 -11.11 -2.00
CA TYR A 468 -22.25 -10.22 -1.67
C TYR A 468 -23.46 -11.00 -1.17
N PRO A 469 -24.11 -10.57 -0.06
CA PRO A 469 -25.24 -11.28 0.54
C PRO A 469 -26.38 -11.52 -0.45
N GLY A 470 -26.84 -12.76 -0.55
CA GLY A 470 -27.91 -13.17 -1.45
C GLY A 470 -27.49 -13.46 -2.89
N ALA A 471 -26.20 -13.31 -3.23
CA ALA A 471 -25.68 -13.77 -4.52
C ALA A 471 -25.59 -15.31 -4.55
N THR A 472 -25.96 -15.90 -5.68
CA THR A 472 -25.73 -17.32 -5.96
C THR A 472 -24.45 -17.52 -6.78
N ALA A 473 -23.90 -18.72 -6.75
CA ALA A 473 -22.68 -19.03 -7.48
C ALA A 473 -22.81 -18.66 -8.98
N GLY A 474 -21.83 -17.93 -9.49
CA GLY A 474 -21.76 -17.49 -10.89
C GLY A 474 -22.59 -16.24 -11.24
N GLN A 475 -23.36 -15.68 -10.32
CA GLN A 475 -24.05 -14.40 -10.56
C GLN A 475 -23.14 -13.20 -10.60
N ILE A 476 -22.06 -13.22 -9.79
CA ILE A 476 -21.03 -12.18 -9.80
C ILE A 476 -19.87 -12.67 -10.63
N ALA A 477 -19.47 -11.90 -11.63
CA ALA A 477 -18.32 -12.25 -12.45
C ALA A 477 -17.05 -12.36 -11.59
N THR A 478 -16.18 -13.33 -11.90
CA THR A 478 -14.94 -13.59 -11.16
C THR A 478 -14.07 -12.35 -11.04
N ARG A 479 -14.06 -11.47 -12.06
CA ARG A 479 -13.37 -10.18 -12.05
C ARG A 479 -13.74 -9.30 -10.86
N TYR A 480 -14.95 -9.45 -10.33
CA TYR A 480 -15.46 -8.66 -9.20
C TYR A 480 -15.49 -9.50 -7.91
N GLN A 481 -14.53 -10.40 -7.74
CA GLN A 481 -14.38 -11.23 -6.55
C GLN A 481 -12.90 -11.45 -6.23
N PHE A 482 -12.63 -11.72 -4.96
CA PHE A 482 -11.34 -12.27 -4.53
C PHE A 482 -11.41 -13.79 -4.57
N THR A 483 -10.56 -14.44 -5.35
CA THR A 483 -10.59 -15.90 -5.50
C THR A 483 -9.83 -16.63 -4.41
N SER A 484 -8.83 -15.99 -3.80
CA SER A 484 -7.99 -16.55 -2.72
C SER A 484 -8.49 -16.23 -1.31
N ARG A 485 -9.33 -15.20 -1.13
CA ARG A 485 -9.82 -14.71 0.16
C ARG A 485 -11.32 -14.45 0.10
N ASN A 486 -12.02 -14.62 1.23
CA ASN A 486 -13.40 -14.20 1.40
C ASN A 486 -13.43 -13.02 2.38
N LEU A 487 -13.44 -11.80 1.86
CA LEU A 487 -13.32 -10.59 2.68
C LEU A 487 -14.49 -10.44 3.67
N ARG A 488 -15.71 -10.72 3.23
CA ARG A 488 -16.89 -10.58 4.10
C ARG A 488 -16.86 -11.58 5.26
N ALA A 489 -16.46 -12.84 4.99
CA ALA A 489 -16.31 -13.83 6.06
C ALA A 489 -15.19 -13.44 7.03
N ILE A 490 -14.09 -12.92 6.52
CA ILE A 490 -12.95 -12.45 7.30
C ILE A 490 -13.37 -11.30 8.22
N TYR A 491 -13.91 -10.21 7.68
CA TYR A 491 -14.28 -9.04 8.49
C TYR A 491 -15.44 -9.33 9.44
N LYS A 492 -16.41 -10.15 9.05
CA LYS A 492 -17.45 -10.63 9.97
C LYS A 492 -16.85 -11.38 11.16
N ARG A 493 -15.82 -12.21 10.94
CA ARG A 493 -15.12 -12.91 12.03
C ARG A 493 -14.33 -11.95 12.90
N LEU A 494 -13.60 -11.00 12.31
CA LEU A 494 -12.88 -9.96 13.04
C LEU A 494 -13.81 -9.12 13.91
N ASN A 495 -14.97 -8.72 13.38
CA ASN A 495 -16.01 -8.04 14.16
C ASN A 495 -16.47 -8.86 15.37
N LEU A 496 -16.63 -10.18 15.23
CA LEU A 496 -17.05 -11.04 16.33
C LEU A 496 -15.99 -11.20 17.43
N VAL A 497 -14.71 -11.23 17.08
CA VAL A 497 -13.62 -11.51 18.04
C VAL A 497 -12.91 -10.25 18.54
N ALA A 498 -13.02 -9.13 17.84
CA ALA A 498 -12.36 -7.86 18.16
C ALA A 498 -13.26 -6.66 17.80
N THR A 499 -14.50 -6.64 18.33
CA THR A 499 -15.53 -5.64 17.99
C THR A 499 -15.07 -4.19 18.20
N ALA A 500 -14.20 -3.95 19.18
CA ALA A 500 -13.67 -2.60 19.42
C ALA A 500 -12.83 -2.07 18.23
N SER A 501 -12.06 -2.95 17.60
CA SER A 501 -11.23 -2.61 16.43
C SER A 501 -11.99 -2.74 15.11
N TYR A 502 -12.99 -3.60 15.05
CA TYR A 502 -13.80 -3.87 13.86
C TYR A 502 -15.29 -3.66 14.17
N PRO A 503 -15.76 -2.41 14.33
CA PRO A 503 -17.12 -2.13 14.81
C PRO A 503 -18.22 -2.55 13.83
N THR A 504 -17.92 -2.70 12.54
CA THR A 504 -18.88 -3.17 11.53
C THR A 504 -18.42 -4.49 10.92
N PRO A 505 -19.36 -5.43 10.63
CA PRO A 505 -19.02 -6.71 10.00
C PRO A 505 -18.37 -6.57 8.61
N TYR A 506 -18.67 -5.48 7.90
CA TYR A 506 -18.05 -5.13 6.63
C TYR A 506 -18.03 -3.62 6.43
N PRO A 507 -16.85 -2.99 6.23
CA PRO A 507 -16.74 -1.53 6.24
C PRO A 507 -17.38 -0.84 5.03
N LEU A 508 -17.70 -1.58 3.96
CA LEU A 508 -18.40 -1.08 2.78
C LEU A 508 -19.90 -1.38 2.77
N ASP A 509 -20.46 -1.97 3.82
CA ASP A 509 -21.91 -2.08 3.97
C ASP A 509 -22.47 -0.72 4.36
N VAL A 510 -22.83 0.04 3.36
CA VAL A 510 -23.33 1.41 3.53
C VAL A 510 -24.81 1.39 3.84
N ALA A 511 -25.22 2.23 4.78
CA ALA A 511 -26.63 2.49 5.02
C ALA A 511 -27.29 3.05 3.74
N ASP A 512 -28.48 2.56 3.44
CA ASP A 512 -29.24 2.95 2.27
C ASP A 512 -29.42 4.48 2.23
N LEU A 513 -28.99 5.15 1.15
CA LEU A 513 -29.27 6.57 0.95
C LEU A 513 -30.78 6.87 0.94
N ALA A 514 -31.58 5.85 0.68
CA ALA A 514 -33.04 5.93 0.66
C ALA A 514 -33.69 6.02 2.04
N ALA A 515 -32.97 6.01 3.16
CA ALA A 515 -33.55 6.35 4.47
C ALA A 515 -34.14 7.77 4.50
N SER A 516 -33.95 8.57 3.45
CA SER A 516 -34.48 9.94 3.28
C SER A 516 -35.57 10.08 2.23
N GLY A 517 -36.11 9.01 1.64
CA GLY A 517 -37.28 9.07 0.74
C GLY A 517 -37.07 8.54 -0.67
N VAL A 518 -38.16 8.31 -1.37
CA VAL A 518 -38.20 7.86 -2.77
C VAL A 518 -37.49 8.87 -3.66
N LEU A 519 -36.38 8.47 -4.29
CA LEU A 519 -35.67 9.34 -5.23
C LEU A 519 -36.47 9.49 -6.52
N THR A 520 -37.02 10.67 -6.73
CA THR A 520 -37.54 11.07 -8.05
C THR A 520 -36.40 11.63 -8.89
N GLN A 521 -36.52 11.57 -10.21
CA GLN A 521 -35.50 12.07 -11.16
C GLN A 521 -35.04 13.52 -10.87
N ALA A 522 -35.86 14.30 -10.17
CA ALA A 522 -35.59 15.71 -9.83
C ALA A 522 -34.84 15.90 -8.49
N SER A 523 -34.72 14.88 -7.65
CA SER A 523 -34.25 15.02 -6.27
C SER A 523 -32.92 14.32 -5.97
N MET A 524 -32.29 13.66 -6.94
CA MET A 524 -30.99 13.04 -6.76
C MET A 524 -29.86 14.04 -6.90
N GLY A 525 -29.25 14.39 -5.79
CA GLY A 525 -28.00 15.14 -5.79
C GLY A 525 -27.21 14.80 -4.52
N VAL A 526 -25.98 14.38 -4.69
CA VAL A 526 -25.00 14.24 -3.62
C VAL A 526 -23.86 15.20 -3.90
N SER A 527 -23.52 16.02 -2.91
CA SER A 527 -22.34 16.88 -2.96
C SER A 527 -21.36 16.42 -1.88
N ALA A 528 -20.15 16.10 -2.25
CA ALA A 528 -19.09 15.70 -1.35
C ALA A 528 -17.72 16.11 -1.90
N GLN A 529 -16.66 15.76 -1.18
CA GLN A 529 -15.28 15.97 -1.59
C GLN A 529 -14.50 14.68 -1.40
N MET A 530 -13.55 14.41 -2.28
CA MET A 530 -12.61 13.30 -2.09
C MET A 530 -11.21 13.65 -2.61
N LYS A 531 -10.22 12.93 -2.14
CA LYS A 531 -8.82 13.08 -2.53
C LYS A 531 -8.53 12.38 -3.87
N PRO A 532 -7.49 12.79 -4.60
CA PRO A 532 -6.96 12.01 -5.72
C PRO A 532 -6.58 10.60 -5.24
N GLY A 533 -6.88 9.57 -6.04
CA GLY A 533 -6.60 8.18 -5.67
C GLY A 533 -7.58 7.57 -4.66
N SER A 534 -8.68 8.27 -4.31
CA SER A 534 -9.73 7.80 -3.41
C SER A 534 -11.08 7.62 -4.13
N PHE A 535 -12.05 7.09 -3.39
CA PHE A 535 -13.41 6.86 -3.88
C PHE A 535 -14.43 7.11 -2.77
N ASP A 536 -15.69 7.24 -3.17
CA ASP A 536 -16.82 7.16 -2.24
C ASP A 536 -17.82 6.11 -2.70
N LEU A 537 -18.77 5.76 -1.84
CA LEU A 537 -19.77 4.74 -2.11
C LEU A 537 -21.15 5.23 -1.63
N PHE A 538 -22.11 5.18 -2.55
CA PHE A 538 -23.50 5.52 -2.30
C PHE A 538 -24.39 4.36 -2.76
N GLN A 539 -25.46 4.13 -2.04
CA GLN A 539 -26.54 3.23 -2.47
C GLN A 539 -27.84 4.00 -2.64
N PHE A 540 -28.63 3.65 -3.61
CA PHE A 540 -29.98 4.16 -3.77
C PHE A 540 -30.91 3.12 -4.35
N THR A 541 -32.19 3.27 -4.04
CA THR A 541 -33.27 2.49 -4.63
C THR A 541 -34.13 3.41 -5.49
N SER A 542 -34.31 3.07 -6.77
CA SER A 542 -35.22 3.77 -7.66
C SER A 542 -36.48 2.93 -7.87
N THR A 543 -37.65 3.56 -7.65
CA THR A 543 -38.96 2.98 -7.99
C THR A 543 -39.39 3.34 -9.42
N VAL A 544 -38.63 4.22 -10.10
CA VAL A 544 -38.93 4.67 -11.46
C VAL A 544 -37.81 4.26 -12.42
N ALA A 545 -38.21 4.07 -13.68
CA ALA A 545 -37.28 3.84 -14.78
C ALA A 545 -36.66 5.17 -15.26
N ASN A 546 -35.58 5.08 -16.04
CA ASN A 546 -34.89 6.19 -16.68
C ASN A 546 -34.32 7.24 -15.69
N VAL A 547 -33.66 6.77 -14.63
CA VAL A 547 -32.95 7.64 -13.68
C VAL A 547 -31.61 8.08 -14.26
N GLY A 548 -31.45 9.38 -14.42
CA GLY A 548 -30.19 10.00 -14.89
C GLY A 548 -29.17 10.08 -13.76
N LEU A 549 -27.93 9.66 -14.03
CA LEU A 549 -26.79 9.81 -13.16
C LEU A 549 -25.68 10.55 -13.90
N SER A 550 -25.03 11.48 -13.23
CA SER A 550 -23.81 12.14 -13.72
C SER A 550 -22.86 12.33 -12.55
N PHE A 551 -21.57 12.27 -12.82
CA PHE A 551 -20.51 12.58 -11.87
C PHE A 551 -19.69 13.74 -12.42
N LYS A 552 -19.75 14.89 -11.78
CA LYS A 552 -19.17 16.14 -12.30
C LYS A 552 -18.70 17.06 -11.18
N PRO A 553 -17.82 18.04 -11.45
CA PRO A 553 -17.49 19.07 -10.47
C PRO A 553 -18.71 19.97 -10.24
N PRO A 554 -18.83 20.66 -9.08
CA PRO A 554 -19.93 21.58 -8.77
C PRO A 554 -20.00 22.77 -9.72
N THR A 555 -18.85 23.20 -10.22
CA THR A 555 -18.70 24.28 -11.20
C THR A 555 -17.96 23.76 -12.43
N GLY A 556 -18.42 24.18 -13.61
CA GLY A 556 -17.88 23.64 -14.87
C GLY A 556 -18.49 22.28 -15.24
N THR A 557 -17.94 21.66 -16.28
CA THR A 557 -18.47 20.41 -16.87
C THR A 557 -17.53 19.22 -16.73
N THR A 558 -16.23 19.44 -16.49
CA THR A 558 -15.22 18.39 -16.48
C THR A 558 -14.28 18.55 -15.29
N PHE A 559 -13.82 17.42 -14.76
CA PHE A 559 -12.73 17.37 -13.80
C PHE A 559 -11.38 17.66 -14.46
N LEU A 560 -10.35 17.93 -13.65
CA LEU A 560 -8.97 17.93 -14.11
C LEU A 560 -8.63 16.54 -14.67
N ASN A 561 -7.98 16.48 -15.82
CA ASN A 561 -7.60 15.22 -16.46
C ASN A 561 -6.71 14.34 -15.56
N THR A 562 -5.87 14.97 -14.74
CA THR A 562 -4.99 14.29 -13.80
C THR A 562 -5.72 13.52 -12.70
N LEU A 563 -7.00 13.82 -12.46
CA LEU A 563 -7.81 13.06 -11.49
C LEU A 563 -8.29 11.72 -12.04
N ASN A 564 -8.34 11.55 -13.36
CA ASN A 564 -8.87 10.32 -13.98
C ASN A 564 -10.23 9.93 -13.38
N ALA A 565 -11.15 10.93 -13.34
CA ALA A 565 -12.44 10.76 -12.70
C ALA A 565 -13.29 9.69 -13.42
N GLN A 566 -13.90 8.79 -12.66
CA GLN A 566 -14.77 7.72 -13.16
C GLN A 566 -15.96 7.51 -12.24
N LEU A 567 -17.05 7.04 -12.80
CA LEU A 567 -18.24 6.62 -12.09
C LEU A 567 -18.51 5.14 -12.37
N THR A 568 -18.41 4.31 -11.34
CA THR A 568 -18.81 2.91 -11.41
C THR A 568 -20.21 2.76 -10.83
N VAL A 569 -21.09 2.08 -11.55
CA VAL A 569 -22.46 1.78 -11.11
C VAL A 569 -22.65 0.28 -11.10
N VAL A 570 -23.14 -0.23 -10.00
CA VAL A 570 -23.43 -1.65 -9.78
C VAL A 570 -24.91 -1.81 -9.51
N ARG A 571 -25.60 -2.69 -10.25
CA ARG A 571 -26.96 -3.07 -9.91
C ARG A 571 -26.95 -4.11 -8.80
N LEU A 572 -27.56 -3.79 -7.67
CA LEU A 572 -27.74 -4.71 -6.56
C LEU A 572 -29.04 -5.52 -6.73
N PRO A 573 -29.17 -6.69 -6.08
CA PRO A 573 -30.46 -7.39 -6.02
C PRO A 573 -31.48 -6.55 -5.27
N ASN A 574 -32.78 -6.76 -5.59
CA ASN A 574 -33.88 -6.07 -4.94
C ASN A 574 -34.07 -6.53 -3.50
#